data_564990bc9e8d07fa67fc606331c5c6f5
#
_entry.id   564990bc9e8d07fa67fc606331c5c6f5
#
_cell.length_a   1.000
_cell.length_b   1.000
_cell.length_c   1.000
_cell.angle_alpha   90.00
_cell.angle_beta   90.00
_cell.angle_gamma   90.00
#
_symmetry.space_group_name_H-M   'P 1'
#
loop_
_entity.id
_entity.type
_entity.pdbx_description
1 polymer ?
#
loop_
_entity_poly.entity_id
_entity_poly.type
_entity_poly.pdbx_seq_one_letter_code
_entity_poly.pdbx_strand_id
1 'polypeptide(L)'
;MFSAASIATMTACIFLFGLFFSLLINFRYIVKNAEEGVAVTVLFDDGVDQATINSIGEQIKAYKGVTKVEYVSAEEAWDEWSKQYFGDTELESEMAEGFKNDTPLANSSSYSVYVDKIEHQDALVKYIEGLDGVREVNQLKGATQTLSSFNTLLTYISVAIIPVSYTHLRAHETCADL
;
A
#
# COMPACT_ATOMS: atom_id res chain seq x y z
N MET A 1 -50.91 6.93 12.28
CA MET A 1 -49.92 7.67 13.10
C MET A 1 -48.66 6.82 13.18
N PHE A 2 -47.59 7.25 12.58
CA PHE A 2 -46.32 6.55 12.77
C PHE A 2 -45.86 6.75 14.22
N SER A 3 -45.57 5.67 14.92
CA SER A 3 -45.05 5.70 16.29
C SER A 3 -43.68 6.40 16.31
N ALA A 4 -43.39 7.19 17.34
CA ALA A 4 -42.09 7.82 17.53
C ALA A 4 -40.94 6.79 17.48
N ALA A 5 -41.22 5.56 17.91
CA ALA A 5 -40.28 4.44 17.79
C ALA A 5 -39.93 4.08 16.32
N SER A 6 -40.92 4.10 15.40
CA SER A 6 -40.69 3.81 13.99
C SER A 6 -39.85 4.91 13.32
N ILE A 7 -40.04 6.16 13.69
CA ILE A 7 -39.24 7.26 13.19
C ILE A 7 -37.80 7.13 13.73
N ALA A 8 -37.61 6.82 14.98
CA ALA A 8 -36.30 6.64 15.59
C ALA A 8 -35.52 5.49 14.95
N THR A 9 -36.17 4.34 14.71
CA THR A 9 -35.54 3.19 14.05
C THR A 9 -35.15 3.48 12.59
N MET A 10 -36.04 4.13 11.82
CA MET A 10 -35.70 4.55 10.45
C MET A 10 -34.49 5.50 10.41
N THR A 11 -34.49 6.49 11.29
CA THR A 11 -33.40 7.46 11.38
C THR A 11 -32.09 6.76 11.76
N ALA A 12 -32.10 5.84 12.72
CA ALA A 12 -30.94 5.06 13.09
C ALA A 12 -30.43 4.19 11.94
N CYS A 13 -31.32 3.53 11.19
CA CYS A 13 -30.93 2.72 10.04
C CYS A 13 -30.27 3.56 8.92
N ILE A 14 -30.85 4.72 8.61
CA ILE A 14 -30.29 5.63 7.58
C ILE A 14 -28.93 6.16 8.03
N PHE A 15 -28.82 6.52 9.32
CA PHE A 15 -27.56 7.00 9.88
C PHE A 15 -26.47 5.93 9.83
N LEU A 16 -26.78 4.71 10.26
CA LEU A 16 -25.83 3.58 10.21
C LEU A 16 -25.44 3.23 8.77
N PHE A 17 -26.39 3.27 7.84
CA PHE A 17 -26.12 3.03 6.42
C PHE A 17 -25.18 4.12 5.86
N GLY A 18 -25.45 5.39 6.16
CA GLY A 18 -24.60 6.51 5.74
C GLY A 18 -23.19 6.42 6.32
N LEU A 19 -23.09 6.06 7.61
CA LEU A 19 -21.81 5.87 8.27
C LEU A 19 -21.03 4.70 7.66
N PHE A 20 -21.68 3.56 7.43
CA PHE A 20 -21.05 2.41 6.78
C PHE A 20 -20.60 2.71 5.35
N PHE A 21 -21.42 3.42 4.58
CA PHE A 21 -21.08 3.83 3.22
C PHE A 21 -19.90 4.82 3.21
N SER A 22 -19.87 5.76 4.14
CA SER A 22 -18.74 6.68 4.32
C SER A 22 -17.45 5.93 4.67
N LEU A 23 -17.52 4.96 5.57
CA LEU A 23 -16.37 4.12 5.92
C LEU A 23 -15.87 3.32 4.72
N LEU A 24 -16.76 2.74 3.92
CA LEU A 24 -16.38 1.96 2.72
C LEU A 24 -15.66 2.82 1.68
N ILE A 25 -16.14 4.05 1.43
CA ILE A 25 -15.50 4.95 0.47
C ILE A 25 -14.12 5.37 0.97
N ASN A 26 -14.01 5.77 2.23
CA ASN A 26 -12.73 6.17 2.82
C ASN A 26 -11.75 4.99 2.87
N PHE A 27 -12.23 3.79 3.16
CA PHE A 27 -11.40 2.59 3.16
C PHE A 27 -10.87 2.26 1.77
N ARG A 28 -11.71 2.34 0.72
CA ARG A 28 -11.26 2.16 -0.67
C ARG A 28 -10.20 3.18 -1.08
N TYR A 29 -10.36 4.42 -0.64
CA TYR A 29 -9.36 5.46 -0.89
C TYR A 29 -8.03 5.17 -0.19
N ILE A 30 -8.08 4.73 1.08
CA ILE A 30 -6.88 4.34 1.85
C ILE A 30 -6.20 3.14 1.20
N VAL A 31 -6.95 2.10 0.83
CA VAL A 31 -6.40 0.91 0.16
C VAL A 31 -5.76 1.27 -1.17
N LYS A 32 -6.44 2.08 -1.98
CA LYS A 32 -5.90 2.52 -3.27
C LYS A 32 -4.60 3.32 -3.11
N ASN A 33 -4.56 4.26 -2.17
CA ASN A 33 -3.35 5.02 -1.88
C ASN A 33 -2.22 4.13 -1.32
N ALA A 34 -2.56 3.12 -0.52
CA ALA A 34 -1.59 2.16 -0.02
C ALA A 34 -1.06 1.25 -1.15
N GLU A 35 -1.93 0.83 -2.09
CA GLU A 35 -1.53 0.05 -3.27
C GLU A 35 -0.64 0.87 -4.21
N GLU A 36 -0.96 2.14 -4.44
CA GLU A 36 -0.14 3.05 -5.26
C GLU A 36 1.18 3.45 -4.56
N GLY A 37 1.25 3.35 -3.23
CA GLY A 37 2.42 3.65 -2.41
C GLY A 37 3.31 2.45 -2.08
N VAL A 38 2.93 1.23 -2.45
CA VAL A 38 3.77 0.04 -2.21
C VAL A 38 4.84 -0.05 -3.29
N ALA A 39 5.96 0.58 -3.01
CA ALA A 39 7.14 0.44 -3.84
C ALA A 39 7.97 -0.77 -3.38
N VAL A 40 8.52 -1.47 -4.35
CA VAL A 40 9.61 -2.42 -4.13
C VAL A 40 10.90 -1.63 -4.24
N THR A 41 11.71 -1.61 -3.18
CA THR A 41 13.01 -0.94 -3.19
C THR A 41 14.09 -1.91 -3.62
N VAL A 42 14.80 -1.55 -4.69
CA VAL A 42 15.89 -2.34 -5.27
C VAL A 42 17.20 -1.68 -4.93
N LEU A 43 18.02 -2.35 -4.14
CA LEU A 43 19.36 -1.90 -3.75
C LEU A 43 20.40 -2.56 -4.65
N PHE A 44 21.42 -1.82 -5.03
CA PHE A 44 22.51 -2.29 -5.91
C PHE A 44 23.70 -2.81 -5.12
N ASP A 45 24.48 -3.67 -5.76
CA ASP A 45 25.77 -4.10 -5.24
C ASP A 45 26.76 -2.93 -5.15
N ASP A 46 27.70 -3.03 -4.22
CA ASP A 46 28.72 -2.00 -4.06
C ASP A 46 29.63 -1.95 -5.30
N GLY A 47 29.78 -0.74 -5.84
CA GLY A 47 30.67 -0.50 -6.98
C GLY A 47 30.07 -0.78 -8.35
N VAL A 48 28.77 -1.04 -8.43
CA VAL A 48 28.07 -1.14 -9.73
C VAL A 48 28.12 0.20 -10.46
N ASP A 49 28.48 0.17 -11.73
CA ASP A 49 28.57 1.36 -12.56
C ASP A 49 27.18 1.88 -12.98
N GLN A 50 27.09 3.17 -13.26
CA GLN A 50 25.82 3.82 -13.62
C GLN A 50 25.20 3.24 -14.91
N ALA A 51 26.01 2.68 -15.81
CA ALA A 51 25.50 2.07 -17.03
C ALA A 51 24.72 0.78 -16.71
N THR A 52 25.23 -0.02 -15.78
CA THR A 52 24.57 -1.23 -15.29
C THR A 52 23.29 -0.87 -14.52
N ILE A 53 23.33 0.14 -13.64
CA ILE A 53 22.14 0.65 -12.91
C ILE A 53 21.06 1.06 -13.92
N ASN A 54 21.41 1.82 -14.95
CA ASN A 54 20.46 2.25 -15.98
C ASN A 54 19.88 1.05 -16.75
N SER A 55 20.70 0.05 -17.07
CA SER A 55 20.26 -1.17 -17.74
C SER A 55 19.25 -1.97 -16.89
N ILE A 56 19.51 -2.09 -15.59
CA ILE A 56 18.59 -2.69 -14.63
C ILE A 56 17.26 -1.92 -14.63
N GLY A 57 17.31 -0.58 -14.58
CA GLY A 57 16.12 0.27 -14.62
C GLY A 57 15.26 0.05 -15.87
N GLU A 58 15.87 -0.06 -17.04
CA GLU A 58 15.15 -0.31 -18.29
C GLU A 58 14.54 -1.73 -18.32
N GLN A 59 15.23 -2.73 -17.80
CA GLN A 59 14.70 -4.09 -17.67
C GLN A 59 13.49 -4.15 -16.72
N ILE A 60 13.57 -3.46 -15.59
CA ILE A 60 12.46 -3.37 -14.62
C ILE A 60 11.26 -2.63 -15.24
N LYS A 61 11.48 -1.51 -15.94
CA LYS A 61 10.41 -0.76 -16.62
C LYS A 61 9.69 -1.58 -17.68
N ALA A 62 10.41 -2.47 -18.37
CA ALA A 62 9.83 -3.33 -19.39
C ALA A 62 9.04 -4.51 -18.81
N TYR A 63 9.14 -4.76 -17.50
CA TYR A 63 8.43 -5.86 -16.85
C TYR A 63 6.93 -5.57 -16.74
N LYS A 64 6.12 -6.59 -17.05
CA LYS A 64 4.65 -6.46 -17.02
C LYS A 64 4.13 -6.18 -15.61
N GLY A 65 3.33 -5.14 -15.46
CA GLY A 65 2.72 -4.74 -14.20
C GLY A 65 3.49 -3.66 -13.46
N VAL A 66 4.67 -3.24 -13.96
CA VAL A 66 5.38 -2.07 -13.44
C VAL A 66 4.74 -0.81 -14.00
N THR A 67 4.38 0.12 -13.12
CA THR A 67 3.75 1.40 -13.47
C THR A 67 4.74 2.55 -13.46
N LYS A 68 5.72 2.50 -12.55
CA LYS A 68 6.69 3.57 -12.36
C LYS A 68 7.99 3.01 -11.80
N VAL A 69 9.12 3.57 -12.21
CA VAL A 69 10.44 3.31 -11.64
C VAL A 69 11.10 4.66 -11.37
N GLU A 70 11.45 4.91 -10.12
CA GLU A 70 12.12 6.13 -9.67
C GLU A 70 13.50 5.79 -9.15
N TYR A 71 14.50 6.51 -9.63
CA TYR A 71 15.84 6.41 -9.08
C TYR A 71 15.95 7.33 -7.87
N VAL A 72 16.41 6.79 -6.77
CA VAL A 72 16.71 7.52 -5.53
C VAL A 72 18.22 7.47 -5.34
N SER A 73 18.87 8.61 -5.39
CA SER A 73 20.30 8.71 -5.13
C SER A 73 20.61 8.49 -3.65
N ALA A 74 21.85 8.12 -3.33
CA ALA A 74 22.30 7.98 -1.96
C ALA A 74 22.13 9.28 -1.15
N GLU A 75 22.29 10.43 -1.82
CA GLU A 75 22.13 11.75 -1.21
C GLU A 75 20.66 12.06 -0.89
N GLU A 76 19.74 11.78 -1.82
CA GLU A 76 18.29 11.90 -1.59
C GLU A 76 17.81 10.97 -0.48
N ALA A 77 18.28 9.71 -0.50
CA ALA A 77 17.96 8.73 0.54
C ALA A 77 18.44 9.20 1.93
N TRP A 78 19.62 9.81 1.99
CA TRP A 78 20.13 10.40 3.23
C TRP A 78 19.31 11.60 3.68
N ASP A 79 18.95 12.49 2.75
CA ASP A 79 18.14 13.68 3.05
C ASP A 79 16.74 13.32 3.59
N GLU A 80 16.09 12.33 2.99
CA GLU A 80 14.79 11.85 3.47
C GLU A 80 14.91 11.17 4.82
N TRP A 81 15.89 10.27 4.97
CA TRP A 81 16.12 9.55 6.21
C TRP A 81 16.48 10.49 7.35
N SER A 82 17.40 11.45 7.12
CA SER A 82 17.83 12.40 8.14
C SER A 82 16.68 13.29 8.62
N LYS A 83 15.83 13.79 7.71
CA LYS A 83 14.63 14.56 8.07
C LYS A 83 13.63 13.74 8.88
N GLN A 84 13.47 12.48 8.57
CA GLN A 84 12.53 11.60 9.25
C GLN A 84 12.99 11.24 10.68
N TYR A 85 14.28 11.06 10.89
CA TYR A 85 14.82 10.56 12.16
C TYR A 85 15.44 11.61 13.05
N PHE A 86 15.99 12.69 12.46
CA PHE A 86 16.57 13.79 13.21
C PHE A 86 15.63 15.00 13.33
N GLY A 87 14.58 15.08 12.50
CA GLY A 87 13.62 16.20 12.54
C GLY A 87 14.20 17.52 12.03
N ASP A 88 13.50 18.62 12.40
CA ASP A 88 13.80 19.98 11.92
C ASP A 88 14.39 20.89 13.05
N THR A 89 14.81 20.34 14.19
CA THR A 89 15.39 21.14 15.27
C THR A 89 16.87 21.46 15.02
N GLU A 90 17.36 22.60 15.58
CA GLU A 90 18.78 23.01 15.41
C GLU A 90 19.77 21.92 15.86
N LEU A 91 19.48 21.23 16.98
CA LEU A 91 20.32 20.14 17.50
C LEU A 91 20.36 18.92 16.58
N GLU A 92 19.26 18.61 15.97
CA GLU A 92 19.09 17.49 15.03
C GLU A 92 19.81 17.80 13.71
N SER A 93 19.77 19.05 13.26
CA SER A 93 20.53 19.52 12.09
C SER A 93 22.05 19.43 12.31
N GLU A 94 22.56 19.79 13.49
CA GLU A 94 23.98 19.66 13.86
C GLU A 94 24.41 18.16 13.88
N MET A 95 23.54 17.26 14.36
CA MET A 95 23.81 15.81 14.35
C MET A 95 23.85 15.27 12.90
N ALA A 96 22.94 15.70 12.04
CA ALA A 96 22.92 15.33 10.63
C ALA A 96 24.16 15.83 9.87
N GLU A 97 24.64 17.04 10.20
CA GLU A 97 25.89 17.61 9.65
C GLU A 97 27.12 16.78 10.01
N GLY A 98 27.15 16.15 11.19
CA GLY A 98 28.24 15.27 11.61
C GLY A 98 28.43 14.05 10.68
N PHE A 99 27.40 13.61 9.99
CA PHE A 99 27.43 12.49 9.04
C PHE A 99 27.61 12.91 7.58
N LYS A 100 27.68 14.20 7.28
CA LYS A 100 27.73 14.74 5.91
C LYS A 100 28.93 14.26 5.07
N ASN A 101 30.05 13.93 5.72
CA ASN A 101 31.26 13.45 5.07
C ASN A 101 31.44 11.92 5.10
N ASP A 102 30.66 11.23 5.90
CA ASP A 102 30.71 9.77 6.05
C ASP A 102 29.28 9.27 6.29
N THR A 103 28.43 9.41 5.27
CA THR A 103 27.02 9.03 5.37
C THR A 103 26.90 7.50 5.40
N PRO A 104 26.16 6.94 6.36
CA PRO A 104 25.90 5.49 6.40
C PRO A 104 25.22 4.96 5.13
N LEU A 105 24.62 5.85 4.32
CA LEU A 105 23.91 5.54 3.09
C LEU A 105 24.72 5.87 1.82
N ALA A 106 26.03 6.13 1.91
CA ALA A 106 26.86 6.54 0.78
C ALA A 106 26.78 5.61 -0.45
N ASN A 107 26.52 4.31 -0.25
CA ASN A 107 26.36 3.30 -1.29
C ASN A 107 24.92 2.79 -1.42
N SER A 108 23.93 3.54 -0.94
CA SER A 108 22.54 3.09 -0.85
C SER A 108 21.64 3.73 -1.92
N SER A 109 22.19 3.98 -3.12
CA SER A 109 21.32 4.31 -4.26
C SER A 109 20.37 3.15 -4.56
N SER A 110 19.16 3.45 -4.96
CA SER A 110 18.11 2.46 -5.14
C SER A 110 17.14 2.82 -6.26
N TYR A 111 16.38 1.83 -6.71
CA TYR A 111 15.16 2.10 -7.45
C TYR A 111 13.94 1.86 -6.56
N SER A 112 12.99 2.80 -6.57
CA SER A 112 11.64 2.61 -6.06
C SER A 112 10.74 2.20 -7.22
N VAL A 113 10.25 0.96 -7.17
CA VAL A 113 9.47 0.34 -8.25
C VAL A 113 8.03 0.19 -7.81
N TYR A 114 7.12 0.79 -8.56
CA TYR A 114 5.69 0.75 -8.29
C TYR A 114 5.00 -0.24 -9.24
N VAL A 115 4.07 -1.02 -8.72
CA VAL A 115 3.30 -2.01 -9.47
C VAL A 115 1.83 -1.62 -9.55
N ASP A 116 1.15 -2.08 -10.60
CA ASP A 116 -0.29 -1.86 -10.80
C ASP A 116 -1.15 -2.67 -9.82
N LYS A 117 -0.63 -3.84 -9.39
CA LYS A 117 -1.30 -4.76 -8.46
C LYS A 117 -0.31 -5.43 -7.54
N ILE A 118 -0.72 -5.57 -6.29
CA ILE A 118 0.07 -6.24 -5.24
C ILE A 118 0.39 -7.70 -5.61
N GLU A 119 -0.52 -8.39 -6.31
CA GLU A 119 -0.32 -9.78 -6.73
C GLU A 119 0.86 -9.95 -7.71
N HIS A 120 1.25 -8.89 -8.43
CA HIS A 120 2.39 -8.91 -9.34
C HIS A 120 3.73 -8.71 -8.62
N GLN A 121 3.73 -8.28 -7.37
CA GLN A 121 4.92 -7.90 -6.61
C GLN A 121 5.86 -9.08 -6.37
N ASP A 122 5.35 -10.24 -5.94
CA ASP A 122 6.19 -11.41 -5.66
C ASP A 122 6.91 -11.96 -6.89
N ALA A 123 6.24 -11.92 -8.05
CA ALA A 123 6.83 -12.35 -9.31
C ALA A 123 7.89 -11.35 -9.80
N LEU A 124 7.62 -10.06 -9.64
CA LEU A 124 8.55 -8.98 -9.96
C LEU A 124 9.80 -9.05 -9.08
N VAL A 125 9.63 -9.24 -7.77
CA VAL A 125 10.76 -9.36 -6.82
C VAL A 125 11.69 -10.49 -7.23
N LYS A 126 11.15 -11.67 -7.50
CA LYS A 126 11.95 -12.82 -7.96
C LYS A 126 12.69 -12.56 -9.28
N TYR A 127 12.08 -11.80 -10.17
CA TYR A 127 12.71 -11.39 -11.40
C TYR A 127 13.89 -10.45 -11.15
N ILE A 128 13.68 -9.42 -10.29
CA ILE A 128 14.69 -8.42 -9.97
C ILE A 128 15.85 -9.04 -9.18
N GLU A 129 15.58 -9.94 -8.22
CA GLU A 129 16.61 -10.68 -7.47
C GLU A 129 17.53 -11.53 -8.37
N GLY A 130 17.06 -11.86 -9.58
CA GLY A 130 17.86 -12.59 -10.56
C GLY A 130 18.71 -11.70 -11.50
N LEU A 131 18.65 -10.38 -11.36
CA LEU A 131 19.44 -9.46 -12.19
C LEU A 131 20.83 -9.25 -11.60
N ASP A 132 21.86 -9.30 -12.47
CA ASP A 132 23.24 -9.03 -12.05
C ASP A 132 23.40 -7.58 -11.62
N GLY A 133 24.01 -7.36 -10.46
CA GLY A 133 24.23 -6.05 -9.84
C GLY A 133 23.14 -5.61 -8.86
N VAL A 134 22.14 -6.45 -8.60
CA VAL A 134 21.16 -6.25 -7.55
C VAL A 134 21.60 -6.97 -6.29
N ARG A 135 21.80 -6.20 -5.19
CA ARG A 135 22.19 -6.72 -3.87
C ARG A 135 21.01 -7.26 -3.09
N GLU A 136 19.95 -6.49 -3.04
CA GLU A 136 18.80 -6.78 -2.20
C GLU A 136 17.54 -6.12 -2.76
N VAL A 137 16.41 -6.81 -2.59
CA VAL A 137 15.10 -6.30 -2.95
C VAL A 137 14.23 -6.25 -1.72
N ASN A 138 13.95 -5.04 -1.25
CA ASN A 138 13.13 -4.81 -0.07
C ASN A 138 11.68 -4.56 -0.46
N GLN A 139 10.77 -5.34 0.13
CA GLN A 139 9.33 -5.17 -0.02
C GLN A 139 8.65 -5.11 1.35
N LEU A 140 7.63 -4.30 1.48
CA LEU A 140 6.80 -4.21 2.69
C LEU A 140 5.85 -5.41 2.81
N LYS A 141 6.42 -6.62 2.96
CA LYS A 141 5.66 -7.89 3.02
C LYS A 141 4.51 -7.86 4.04
N GLY A 142 4.70 -7.22 5.19
CA GLY A 142 3.68 -7.15 6.23
C GLY A 142 2.44 -6.36 5.83
N ALA A 143 2.61 -5.21 5.19
CA ALA A 143 1.49 -4.39 4.72
C ALA A 143 0.74 -5.08 3.57
N THR A 144 1.46 -5.63 2.62
CA THR A 144 0.93 -6.33 1.44
C THR A 144 0.09 -7.54 1.84
N GLN A 145 0.60 -8.37 2.75
CA GLN A 145 -0.09 -9.58 3.22
C GLN A 145 -1.34 -9.26 4.03
N THR A 146 -1.29 -8.20 4.86
CA THR A 146 -2.43 -7.73 5.63
C THR A 146 -3.54 -7.19 4.73
N LEU A 147 -3.21 -6.38 3.72
CA LEU A 147 -4.17 -5.83 2.75
C LEU A 147 -4.83 -6.93 1.91
N SER A 148 -4.06 -7.90 1.42
CA SER A 148 -4.58 -9.04 0.66
C SER A 148 -5.52 -9.90 1.51
N SER A 149 -5.15 -10.21 2.74
CA SER A 149 -5.97 -10.97 3.69
C SER A 149 -7.27 -10.25 4.01
N PHE A 150 -7.21 -8.92 4.16
CA PHE A 150 -8.38 -8.09 4.45
C PHE A 150 -9.36 -8.04 3.28
N ASN A 151 -8.85 -7.91 2.05
CA ASN A 151 -9.68 -7.95 0.85
C ASN A 151 -10.40 -9.30 0.68
N THR A 152 -9.72 -10.38 0.95
CA THR A 152 -10.27 -11.73 0.96
C THR A 152 -11.36 -11.89 2.03
N LEU A 153 -11.11 -11.41 3.25
CA LEU A 153 -12.08 -11.41 4.34
C LEU A 153 -13.36 -10.64 3.99
N LEU A 154 -13.22 -9.44 3.41
CA LEU A 154 -14.36 -8.63 2.95
C LEU A 154 -15.19 -9.35 1.89
N THR A 155 -14.53 -10.06 0.97
CA THR A 155 -15.22 -10.86 -0.05
C THR A 155 -16.02 -11.97 0.58
N TYR A 156 -15.49 -12.74 1.53
CA TYR A 156 -16.21 -13.80 2.24
C TYR A 156 -17.40 -13.26 3.03
N ILE A 157 -17.22 -12.14 3.74
CA ILE A 157 -18.29 -11.48 4.50
C ILE A 157 -19.41 -11.04 3.54
N SER A 158 -19.07 -10.42 2.41
CA SER A 158 -20.04 -9.96 1.41
C SER A 158 -20.84 -11.13 0.82
N VAL A 159 -20.17 -12.23 0.47
CA VAL A 159 -20.81 -13.43 -0.06
C VAL A 159 -21.71 -14.11 0.99
N ALA A 160 -21.34 -14.06 2.26
CA ALA A 160 -22.14 -14.63 3.35
C ALA A 160 -23.39 -13.78 3.68
N ILE A 161 -23.28 -12.46 3.60
CA ILE A 161 -24.39 -11.54 3.95
C ILE A 161 -25.51 -11.57 2.88
N ILE A 162 -25.17 -11.69 1.60
CA ILE A 162 -26.14 -11.66 0.50
C ILE A 162 -27.25 -12.72 0.66
N PRO A 163 -26.94 -14.03 0.84
CA PRO A 163 -27.99 -15.04 1.01
C PRO A 163 -28.77 -14.88 2.32
N VAL A 164 -28.12 -14.43 3.41
CA VAL A 164 -28.83 -14.20 4.68
C VAL A 164 -29.84 -13.05 4.55
N SER A 165 -29.46 -11.96 3.90
CA SER A 165 -30.34 -10.84 3.62
C SER A 165 -31.52 -11.24 2.71
N TYR A 166 -31.26 -12.07 1.71
CA TYR A 166 -32.29 -12.56 0.79
C TYR A 166 -33.30 -13.49 1.51
N THR A 167 -32.82 -14.40 2.34
CA THR A 167 -33.70 -15.31 3.12
C THR A 167 -34.52 -14.54 4.16
N HIS A 168 -33.96 -13.51 4.78
CA HIS A 168 -34.66 -12.68 5.76
C HIS A 168 -35.77 -11.83 5.11
N LEU A 169 -35.51 -11.25 3.92
CA LEU A 169 -36.50 -10.52 3.13
C LEU A 169 -37.66 -11.43 2.70
N ARG A 170 -37.36 -12.64 2.21
CA ARG A 170 -38.39 -13.57 1.77
C ARG A 170 -39.24 -14.12 2.92
N ALA A 171 -38.64 -14.33 4.09
CA ALA A 171 -39.40 -14.75 5.28
C ALA A 171 -40.36 -13.66 5.77
N HIS A 172 -40.05 -12.39 5.54
CA HIS A 172 -40.90 -11.26 5.91
C HIS A 172 -42.10 -11.10 4.95
N GLU A 173 -41.93 -11.40 3.65
CA GLU A 173 -43.01 -11.38 2.66
C GLU A 173 -44.03 -12.50 2.92
N THR A 174 -43.58 -13.71 3.27
CA THR A 174 -44.48 -14.84 3.56
C THR A 174 -45.27 -14.68 4.86
N CYS A 175 -44.85 -13.84 5.81
CA CYS A 175 -45.65 -13.52 7.02
C CYS A 175 -46.64 -12.39 6.79
N ALA A 176 -46.57 -11.65 5.71
CA ALA A 176 -47.50 -10.55 5.42
C ALA A 176 -48.70 -10.98 4.59
N ASP A 177 -48.70 -12.20 4.02
CA ASP A 177 -49.77 -12.76 3.17
C ASP A 177 -50.66 -13.75 3.94
N LEU A 178 -50.57 -13.83 5.25
CA LEU A 178 -51.50 -14.57 6.15
C LEU A 178 -52.27 -13.62 7.06
#